data_7c8b8ef029fc938e19ab20bc41cf9799
#
_entry.id   7c8b8ef029fc938e19ab20bc41cf9799
#
_cell.length_a   1.000
_cell.length_b   1.000
_cell.length_c   1.000
_cell.angle_alpha   90.00
_cell.angle_beta   90.00
_cell.angle_gamma   90.00
#
_symmetry.space_group_name_H-M   'P 1'
#
loop_
_entity.id
_entity.type
_entity.pdbx_description
1 polymer ?
#
loop_
_entity_poly.entity_id
_entity_poly.type
_entity_poly.pdbx_seq_one_letter_code
_entity_poly.pdbx_strand_id
1 'polypeptide(L)'
;MDVMVVGSLAYDSIQTPAAQGERLLGGSATYAGLASAANDASCGLVGVVGEDFRDEDRALLASAGLHLDGVLTAEGRTFHWEGEYSGAMGEASTLNTELNVFEAFDPEVPAAWTAPSVLFCANLHPALQSKVLDQCTPTRLRMLDSMNLWIDIARPLLVDVLRRVDLVVLNDGEVRMLADDANLVRAAQWLHGELQPDAILVVKRGEHGVLAIHSSGLLHVPSVP
;
A
#
# COMPACT_ATOMS: atom_id res chain seq x y z
N MET A 1 18.87 0.14 6.86
CA MET A 1 17.40 0.03 6.87
C MET A 1 17.00 -1.09 5.93
N ASP A 2 16.23 -2.05 6.44
CA ASP A 2 15.82 -3.19 5.63
C ASP A 2 14.65 -2.83 4.74
N VAL A 3 13.62 -2.17 5.29
CA VAL A 3 12.43 -1.78 4.57
C VAL A 3 12.17 -0.28 4.74
N MET A 4 11.87 0.40 3.65
CA MET A 4 11.28 1.74 3.69
C MET A 4 9.90 1.67 3.05
N VAL A 5 8.89 2.14 3.76
CA VAL A 5 7.51 2.21 3.28
C VAL A 5 7.11 3.67 3.08
N VAL A 6 6.64 3.99 1.89
CA VAL A 6 6.05 5.31 1.59
C VAL A 6 4.56 5.10 1.34
N GLY A 7 3.70 5.74 2.13
CA GLY A 7 2.26 5.52 2.03
C GLY A 7 1.44 6.34 3.01
N SER A 8 0.15 6.03 3.07
CA SER A 8 -0.77 6.69 3.99
C SER A 8 -0.57 6.22 5.44
N LEU A 9 -0.59 7.20 6.37
CA LEU A 9 -0.96 7.00 7.75
C LEU A 9 -2.35 7.64 7.90
N ALA A 10 -3.31 6.93 8.45
CA ALA A 10 -4.71 7.32 8.39
C ALA A 10 -5.45 6.99 9.68
N TYR A 11 -6.64 7.56 9.79
CA TYR A 11 -7.66 7.05 10.68
C TYR A 11 -8.79 6.42 9.88
N ASP A 12 -9.13 5.19 10.22
CA ASP A 12 -10.21 4.45 9.58
C ASP A 12 -11.42 4.38 10.52
N SER A 13 -12.62 4.68 10.01
CA SER A 13 -13.90 4.39 10.66
C SER A 13 -14.55 3.22 9.94
N ILE A 14 -14.75 2.13 10.66
CA ILE A 14 -15.16 0.85 10.06
C ILE A 14 -16.48 0.40 10.66
N GLN A 15 -17.41 0.03 9.81
CA GLN A 15 -18.68 -0.61 10.16
C GLN A 15 -18.68 -2.05 9.68
N THR A 16 -19.11 -2.96 10.55
CA THR A 16 -19.31 -4.37 10.25
C THR A 16 -20.64 -4.84 10.83
N PRO A 17 -21.22 -5.99 10.43
CA PRO A 17 -22.42 -6.52 11.05
C PRO A 17 -22.29 -6.78 12.56
N ALA A 18 -21.07 -6.95 13.07
CA ALA A 18 -20.80 -7.34 14.44
C ALA A 18 -20.28 -6.18 15.33
N ALA A 19 -19.67 -5.15 14.73
CA ALA A 19 -19.02 -4.08 15.49
C ALA A 19 -18.83 -2.81 14.64
N GLN A 20 -18.64 -1.69 15.34
CA GLN A 20 -18.22 -0.42 14.75
C GLN A 20 -16.98 0.08 15.47
N GLY A 21 -16.08 0.72 14.72
CA GLY A 21 -14.89 1.38 15.26
C GLY A 21 -14.68 2.72 14.59
N GLU A 22 -14.42 3.76 15.37
CA GLU A 22 -14.16 5.10 14.87
C GLU A 22 -12.71 5.50 15.10
N ARG A 23 -12.11 6.18 14.12
CA ARG A 23 -10.75 6.72 14.21
C ARG A 23 -9.72 5.66 14.67
N LEU A 24 -9.81 4.46 14.10
CA LEU A 24 -8.82 3.42 14.30
C LEU A 24 -7.54 3.77 13.54
N LEU A 25 -6.38 3.51 14.14
CA LEU A 25 -5.12 3.72 13.44
C LEU A 25 -5.05 2.79 12.20
N GLY A 26 -4.91 3.40 11.05
CA GLY A 26 -4.94 2.75 9.74
C GLY A 26 -3.93 3.32 8.75
N GLY A 27 -4.15 3.03 7.49
CA GLY A 27 -3.28 3.45 6.39
C GLY A 27 -2.28 2.41 5.95
N SER A 28 -1.95 2.44 4.67
CA SER A 28 -1.09 1.43 4.02
C SER A 28 0.33 1.39 4.60
N ALA A 29 0.92 2.55 4.92
CA ALA A 29 2.24 2.60 5.54
C ALA A 29 2.23 2.08 6.97
N THR A 30 1.18 2.35 7.74
CA THR A 30 0.99 1.82 9.09
C THR A 30 1.02 0.29 9.10
N TYR A 31 0.16 -0.34 8.31
CA TYR A 31 0.06 -1.80 8.27
C TYR A 31 1.32 -2.47 7.72
N ALA A 32 1.90 -1.93 6.64
CA ALA A 32 3.13 -2.48 6.08
C ALA A 32 4.32 -2.33 7.03
N GLY A 33 4.41 -1.20 7.74
CA GLY A 33 5.43 -0.96 8.75
C GLY A 33 5.33 -1.94 9.92
N LEU A 34 4.13 -2.07 10.51
CA LEU A 34 3.89 -3.01 11.61
C LEU A 34 4.16 -4.47 11.20
N ALA A 35 3.75 -4.85 9.98
CA ALA A 35 4.04 -6.17 9.44
C ALA A 35 5.56 -6.40 9.25
N SER A 36 6.30 -5.38 8.80
CA SER A 36 7.76 -5.44 8.68
C SER A 36 8.43 -5.62 10.04
N ALA A 37 8.03 -4.82 11.03
CA ALA A 37 8.55 -4.90 12.38
C ALA A 37 8.22 -6.24 13.06
N ALA A 38 7.02 -6.79 12.84
CA ALA A 38 6.64 -8.10 13.35
C ALA A 38 7.47 -9.26 12.75
N ASN A 39 8.20 -9.01 11.66
CA ASN A 39 9.14 -9.93 11.03
C ASN A 39 10.61 -9.52 11.27
N ASP A 40 10.88 -8.78 12.34
CA ASP A 40 12.22 -8.36 12.77
C ASP A 40 12.98 -7.49 11.75
N ALA A 41 12.29 -6.85 10.79
CA ALA A 41 12.90 -5.96 9.82
C ALA A 41 12.98 -4.52 10.37
N SER A 42 14.15 -3.88 10.23
CA SER A 42 14.29 -2.44 10.48
C SER A 42 13.50 -1.67 9.43
N CYS A 43 12.42 -0.98 9.83
CA CYS A 43 11.49 -0.33 8.93
C CYS A 43 11.34 1.17 9.22
N GLY A 44 11.44 1.99 8.17
CA GLY A 44 11.18 3.43 8.21
C GLY A 44 9.91 3.79 7.43
N LEU A 45 9.12 4.70 7.98
CA LEU A 45 7.90 5.21 7.36
C LEU A 45 8.13 6.61 6.79
N VAL A 46 7.68 6.81 5.55
CA VAL A 46 7.59 8.12 4.91
C VAL A 46 6.12 8.42 4.61
N GLY A 47 5.62 9.50 5.18
CA GLY A 47 4.21 9.85 5.07
C GLY A 47 3.90 11.20 5.69
N VAL A 48 2.62 11.56 5.76
CA VAL A 48 2.15 12.79 6.38
C VAL A 48 0.96 12.50 7.28
N VAL A 49 0.92 13.19 8.41
CA VAL A 49 -0.20 13.20 9.34
C VAL A 49 -0.59 14.64 9.68
N GLY A 50 -1.82 14.85 10.13
CA GLY A 50 -2.27 16.13 10.64
C GLY A 50 -1.89 16.35 12.10
N GLU A 51 -2.19 17.56 12.61
CA GLU A 51 -2.01 17.93 14.03
C GLU A 51 -2.90 17.10 14.97
N ASP A 52 -3.94 16.47 14.43
CA ASP A 52 -4.86 15.59 15.18
C ASP A 52 -4.35 14.15 15.30
N PHE A 53 -3.14 13.84 14.79
CA PHE A 53 -2.54 12.52 14.94
C PHE A 53 -2.10 12.31 16.38
N ARG A 54 -2.71 11.31 17.05
CA ARG A 54 -2.57 11.11 18.50
C ARG A 54 -1.15 10.70 18.88
N ASP A 55 -0.65 11.25 19.98
CA ASP A 55 0.66 10.89 20.55
C ASP A 55 0.74 9.40 20.91
N GLU A 56 -0.38 8.80 21.33
CA GLU A 56 -0.47 7.38 21.66
C GLU A 56 -0.24 6.50 20.42
N ASP A 57 -0.78 6.89 19.26
CA ASP A 57 -0.57 6.15 18.00
C ASP A 57 0.87 6.31 17.52
N ARG A 58 1.45 7.51 17.64
CA ARG A 58 2.87 7.74 17.35
C ARG A 58 3.77 6.91 18.26
N ALA A 59 3.45 6.85 19.56
CA ALA A 59 4.19 6.05 20.53
C ALA A 59 4.03 4.55 20.27
N LEU A 60 2.85 4.09 19.84
CA LEU A 60 2.61 2.70 19.43
C LEU A 60 3.53 2.31 18.26
N LEU A 61 3.56 3.12 17.20
CA LEU A 61 4.41 2.85 16.04
C LEU A 61 5.89 2.84 16.42
N ALA A 62 6.35 3.82 17.23
CA ALA A 62 7.73 3.87 17.70
C ALA A 62 8.08 2.67 18.60
N SER A 63 7.18 2.24 19.50
CA SER A 63 7.39 1.09 20.37
C SER A 63 7.43 -0.25 19.61
N ALA A 64 6.80 -0.31 18.45
CA ALA A 64 6.91 -1.44 17.53
C ALA A 64 8.26 -1.48 16.78
N GLY A 65 9.16 -0.49 16.99
CA GLY A 65 10.47 -0.44 16.37
C GLY A 65 10.51 0.31 15.01
N LEU A 66 9.44 1.05 14.67
CA LEU A 66 9.38 1.82 13.43
C LEU A 66 10.14 3.15 13.56
N HIS A 67 10.91 3.50 12.53
CA HIS A 67 11.55 4.81 12.40
C HIS A 67 10.58 5.79 11.76
N LEU A 68 10.25 6.87 12.47
CA LEU A 68 9.23 7.85 12.08
C LEU A 68 9.81 9.18 11.59
N ASP A 69 11.13 9.28 11.39
CA ASP A 69 11.79 10.53 10.95
C ASP A 69 11.35 10.99 9.55
N GLY A 70 10.74 10.11 8.76
CA GLY A 70 10.12 10.42 7.47
C GLY A 70 8.63 10.78 7.56
N VAL A 71 8.03 10.81 8.76
CA VAL A 71 6.61 11.15 8.96
C VAL A 71 6.49 12.63 9.30
N LEU A 72 5.98 13.41 8.35
CA LEU A 72 5.74 14.84 8.52
C LEU A 72 4.44 15.09 9.28
N THR A 73 4.41 16.16 10.08
CA THR A 73 3.16 16.70 10.64
C THR A 73 2.84 17.99 9.90
N ALA A 74 1.66 18.08 9.31
CA ALA A 74 1.16 19.26 8.59
C ALA A 74 -0.04 19.87 9.29
N GLU A 75 -0.26 21.17 9.07
CA GLU A 75 -1.46 21.86 9.58
C GLU A 75 -2.72 21.26 8.94
N GLY A 76 -3.68 20.85 9.77
CA GLY A 76 -4.94 20.23 9.35
C GLY A 76 -5.14 18.85 9.95
N ARG A 77 -6.05 18.09 9.33
CA ARG A 77 -6.42 16.75 9.79
C ARG A 77 -5.65 15.66 9.08
N THR A 78 -5.44 14.55 9.77
CA THR A 78 -4.93 13.31 9.21
C THR A 78 -5.92 12.72 8.20
N PHE A 79 -5.43 12.03 7.17
CA PHE A 79 -6.24 11.27 6.22
C PHE A 79 -7.26 10.40 6.96
N HIS A 80 -8.52 10.47 6.55
CA HIS A 80 -9.60 9.69 7.14
C HIS A 80 -10.36 8.92 6.06
N TRP A 81 -10.55 7.64 6.31
CA TRP A 81 -11.35 6.76 5.48
C TRP A 81 -12.49 6.15 6.29
N GLU A 82 -13.66 6.06 5.68
CA GLU A 82 -14.83 5.41 6.29
C GLU A 82 -15.35 4.34 5.34
N GLY A 83 -15.55 3.14 5.86
CA GLY A 83 -15.99 2.01 5.09
C GLY A 83 -16.88 1.03 5.85
N GLU A 84 -17.69 0.31 5.08
CA GLU A 84 -18.57 -0.74 5.57
C GLU A 84 -18.16 -2.08 4.96
N TYR A 85 -18.01 -3.09 5.82
CA TYR A 85 -17.87 -4.47 5.42
C TYR A 85 -19.18 -5.19 5.64
N SER A 86 -19.68 -5.89 4.61
CA SER A 86 -20.92 -6.66 4.66
C SER A 86 -20.77 -8.03 3.99
N GLY A 87 -21.74 -8.89 4.16
CA GLY A 87 -21.74 -10.22 3.54
C GLY A 87 -20.52 -11.05 3.92
N ALA A 88 -19.75 -11.48 2.92
CA ALA A 88 -18.55 -12.30 3.11
C ALA A 88 -17.33 -11.55 3.69
N MET A 89 -17.45 -10.25 3.97
CA MET A 89 -16.39 -9.41 4.55
C MET A 89 -15.11 -9.29 3.68
N GLY A 90 -15.16 -9.73 2.43
CA GLY A 90 -14.00 -9.75 1.54
C GLY A 90 -13.64 -8.38 0.94
N GLU A 91 -14.63 -7.52 0.78
CA GLU A 91 -14.46 -6.17 0.23
C GLU A 91 -15.22 -5.15 1.07
N ALA A 92 -14.63 -3.98 1.24
CA ALA A 92 -15.28 -2.85 1.88
C ALA A 92 -15.99 -1.97 0.85
N SER A 93 -17.18 -1.49 1.20
CA SER A 93 -17.81 -0.36 0.51
C SER A 93 -17.29 0.92 1.12
N THR A 94 -16.64 1.77 0.35
CA THR A 94 -16.19 3.10 0.81
C THR A 94 -17.41 4.00 0.99
N LEU A 95 -17.60 4.52 2.20
CA LEU A 95 -18.66 5.45 2.54
C LEU A 95 -18.18 6.90 2.41
N ASN A 96 -16.95 7.19 2.87
CA ASN A 96 -16.35 8.51 2.81
C ASN A 96 -14.81 8.41 2.70
N THR A 97 -14.21 9.41 2.06
CA THR A 97 -12.75 9.56 1.99
C THR A 97 -12.40 11.03 2.12
N GLU A 98 -11.72 11.39 3.20
CA GLU A 98 -11.19 12.73 3.44
C GLU A 98 -9.67 12.68 3.34
N LEU A 99 -9.13 13.13 2.22
CA LEU A 99 -7.66 13.13 2.01
C LEU A 99 -6.95 14.08 2.99
N ASN A 100 -7.57 15.21 3.34
CA ASN A 100 -7.02 16.17 4.30
C ASN A 100 -5.56 16.55 3.96
N VAL A 101 -4.63 16.47 4.93
CA VAL A 101 -3.21 16.79 4.68
C VAL A 101 -2.55 15.89 3.64
N PHE A 102 -3.12 14.71 3.39
CA PHE A 102 -2.60 13.76 2.39
C PHE A 102 -2.80 14.23 0.95
N GLU A 103 -3.79 15.10 0.69
CA GLU A 103 -4.04 15.68 -0.64
C GLU A 103 -2.86 16.52 -1.13
N ALA A 104 -2.22 17.25 -0.21
CA ALA A 104 -1.07 18.09 -0.52
C ALA A 104 0.28 17.39 -0.22
N PHE A 105 0.24 16.11 0.10
CA PHE A 105 1.46 15.36 0.45
C PHE A 105 2.40 15.28 -0.75
N ASP A 106 3.63 15.75 -0.53
CA ASP A 106 4.73 15.64 -1.48
C ASP A 106 5.88 14.88 -0.81
N PRO A 107 6.07 13.59 -1.10
CA PRO A 107 7.03 12.75 -0.38
C PRO A 107 8.49 13.21 -0.59
N GLU A 108 9.17 13.47 0.51
CA GLU A 108 10.61 13.68 0.57
C GLU A 108 11.25 12.55 1.37
N VAL A 109 12.12 11.79 0.72
CA VAL A 109 12.82 10.69 1.36
C VAL A 109 13.99 11.24 2.16
N PRO A 110 14.13 10.91 3.47
CA PRO A 110 15.29 11.29 4.24
C PRO A 110 16.59 10.84 3.56
N ALA A 111 17.60 11.73 3.51
CA ALA A 111 18.83 11.47 2.77
C ALA A 111 19.55 10.16 3.20
N ALA A 112 19.44 9.80 4.48
CA ALA A 112 19.99 8.55 5.00
C ALA A 112 19.21 7.28 4.58
N TRP A 113 18.03 7.43 3.95
CA TRP A 113 17.12 6.31 3.61
C TRP A 113 17.00 6.04 2.11
N THR A 114 17.73 6.76 1.28
CA THR A 114 17.64 6.66 -0.19
C THR A 114 18.07 5.31 -0.77
N ALA A 115 18.76 4.47 0.00
CA ALA A 115 19.21 3.14 -0.40
C ALA A 115 18.77 2.04 0.59
N PRO A 116 17.45 1.82 0.79
CA PRO A 116 16.97 0.71 1.63
C PRO A 116 17.22 -0.63 0.92
N SER A 117 17.13 -1.75 1.64
CA SER A 117 17.11 -3.06 0.98
C SER A 117 15.84 -3.23 0.15
N VAL A 118 14.69 -2.89 0.73
CA VAL A 118 13.37 -2.93 0.10
C VAL A 118 12.71 -1.56 0.16
N LEU A 119 12.30 -1.05 -0.99
CA LEU A 119 11.40 0.09 -1.08
C LEU A 119 9.99 -0.40 -1.35
N PHE A 120 9.06 -0.05 -0.49
CA PHE A 120 7.64 -0.31 -0.71
C PHE A 120 6.89 1.02 -0.94
N CYS A 121 6.54 1.29 -2.19
CA CYS A 121 5.60 2.32 -2.58
C CYS A 121 4.18 1.79 -2.34
N ALA A 122 3.66 2.04 -1.14
CA ALA A 122 2.33 1.60 -0.74
C ALA A 122 1.26 2.48 -1.40
N ASN A 123 0.03 2.42 -0.95
CA ASN A 123 -1.09 3.13 -1.58
C ASN A 123 -0.90 4.66 -1.57
N LEU A 124 -0.52 5.19 -2.74
CA LEU A 124 -0.30 6.61 -3.06
C LEU A 124 -0.80 6.91 -4.48
N HIS A 125 -1.01 8.19 -4.79
CA HIS A 125 -1.16 8.61 -6.17
C HIS A 125 0.05 8.19 -7.01
N PRO A 126 -0.12 7.59 -8.21
CA PRO A 126 1.00 7.04 -9.00
C PRO A 126 2.11 8.04 -9.33
N ALA A 127 1.80 9.33 -9.50
CA ALA A 127 2.83 10.35 -9.69
C ALA A 127 3.76 10.49 -8.47
N LEU A 128 3.23 10.32 -7.25
CA LEU A 128 4.03 10.35 -6.02
C LEU A 128 4.86 9.07 -5.86
N GLN A 129 4.32 7.91 -6.25
CA GLN A 129 5.08 6.66 -6.30
C GLN A 129 6.25 6.79 -7.28
N SER A 130 6.03 7.38 -8.46
CA SER A 130 7.09 7.67 -9.43
C SER A 130 8.17 8.60 -8.85
N LYS A 131 7.75 9.69 -8.17
CA LYS A 131 8.68 10.62 -7.50
C LYS A 131 9.54 9.94 -6.44
N VAL A 132 8.96 9.01 -5.66
CA VAL A 132 9.70 8.23 -4.66
C VAL A 132 10.71 7.30 -5.31
N LEU A 133 10.32 6.62 -6.39
CA LEU A 133 11.22 5.75 -7.17
C LEU A 133 12.41 6.54 -7.76
N ASP A 134 12.24 7.83 -8.08
CA ASP A 134 13.31 8.69 -8.57
C ASP A 134 14.28 9.12 -7.46
N GLN A 135 13.85 9.16 -6.19
CA GLN A 135 14.66 9.51 -5.04
C GLN A 135 15.46 8.34 -4.47
N CYS A 136 15.13 7.09 -4.84
CA CYS A 136 15.64 5.89 -4.18
C CYS A 136 16.39 4.96 -5.12
N THR A 137 17.41 4.31 -4.56
CA THR A 137 18.14 3.23 -5.24
C THR A 137 18.16 2.00 -4.31
N PRO A 138 17.03 1.29 -4.14
CA PRO A 138 16.98 0.13 -3.26
C PRO A 138 17.90 -0.98 -3.75
N THR A 139 18.49 -1.73 -2.81
CA THR A 139 19.54 -2.69 -3.13
C THR A 139 19.00 -4.08 -3.50
N ARG A 140 17.72 -4.37 -3.23
CA ARG A 140 17.12 -5.69 -3.47
C ARG A 140 15.79 -5.64 -4.21
N LEU A 141 14.82 -4.79 -3.77
CA LEU A 141 13.46 -4.91 -4.24
C LEU A 141 12.73 -3.55 -4.21
N ARG A 142 12.00 -3.26 -5.27
CA ARG A 142 10.98 -2.22 -5.37
C ARG A 142 9.62 -2.90 -5.37
N MET A 143 8.79 -2.61 -4.37
CA MET A 143 7.43 -3.11 -4.26
C MET A 143 6.43 -1.99 -4.49
N LEU A 144 5.27 -2.35 -5.02
CA LEU A 144 4.16 -1.43 -5.24
C LEU A 144 2.82 -2.08 -4.90
N ASP A 145 1.97 -1.30 -4.25
CA ASP A 145 0.54 -1.54 -4.03
C ASP A 145 -0.26 -0.37 -4.60
N SER A 146 -1.54 -0.56 -4.84
CA SER A 146 -2.44 0.47 -5.34
C SER A 146 -3.84 0.27 -4.78
N MET A 147 -4.81 1.04 -5.26
CA MET A 147 -6.23 0.89 -4.94
C MET A 147 -7.11 1.27 -6.13
N ASN A 148 -8.39 0.90 -6.05
CA ASN A 148 -9.40 1.15 -7.08
C ASN A 148 -9.44 2.62 -7.55
N LEU A 149 -9.32 3.58 -6.61
CA LEU A 149 -9.33 5.00 -6.95
C LEU A 149 -8.27 5.36 -7.99
N TRP A 150 -7.02 4.92 -7.78
CA TRP A 150 -5.93 5.25 -8.71
C TRP A 150 -6.04 4.50 -10.03
N ILE A 151 -6.60 3.29 -10.01
CA ILE A 151 -6.91 2.53 -11.23
C ILE A 151 -7.94 3.27 -12.06
N ASP A 152 -8.95 3.89 -11.42
CA ASP A 152 -10.02 4.61 -12.10
C ASP A 152 -9.53 5.96 -12.68
N ILE A 153 -8.88 6.79 -11.85
CA ILE A 153 -8.59 8.19 -12.23
C ILE A 153 -7.18 8.42 -12.79
N ALA A 154 -6.23 7.49 -12.57
CA ALA A 154 -4.81 7.67 -12.92
C ALA A 154 -4.18 6.42 -13.57
N ARG A 155 -4.98 5.55 -14.21
CA ARG A 155 -4.54 4.27 -14.80
C ARG A 155 -3.30 4.37 -15.68
N PRO A 156 -3.16 5.32 -16.64
CA PRO A 156 -1.96 5.41 -17.46
C PRO A 156 -0.68 5.62 -16.64
N LEU A 157 -0.74 6.53 -15.65
CA LEU A 157 0.39 6.78 -14.75
C LEU A 157 0.70 5.56 -13.88
N LEU A 158 -0.34 4.86 -13.41
CA LEU A 158 -0.16 3.63 -12.62
C LEU A 158 0.55 2.55 -13.44
N VAL A 159 0.14 2.31 -14.68
CA VAL A 159 0.79 1.33 -15.56
C VAL A 159 2.27 1.70 -15.80
N ASP A 160 2.58 2.99 -15.97
CA ASP A 160 3.96 3.44 -16.15
C ASP A 160 4.82 3.20 -14.88
N VAL A 161 4.25 3.35 -13.69
CA VAL A 161 4.95 3.06 -12.42
C VAL A 161 5.10 1.55 -12.21
N LEU A 162 4.08 0.75 -12.55
CA LEU A 162 4.13 -0.71 -12.47
C LEU A 162 5.30 -1.31 -13.27
N ARG A 163 5.64 -0.71 -14.42
CA ARG A 163 6.79 -1.12 -15.25
C ARG A 163 8.16 -0.84 -14.62
N ARG A 164 8.21 -0.14 -13.47
CA ARG A 164 9.45 0.30 -12.80
C ARG A 164 9.77 -0.51 -11.54
N VAL A 165 8.90 -1.42 -11.15
CA VAL A 165 9.00 -2.14 -9.88
C VAL A 165 9.23 -3.64 -10.10
N ASP A 166 9.76 -4.30 -9.08
CA ASP A 166 10.16 -5.69 -9.11
C ASP A 166 9.04 -6.61 -8.56
N LEU A 167 8.13 -6.06 -7.75
CA LEU A 167 7.02 -6.80 -7.16
C LEU A 167 5.80 -5.91 -7.05
N VAL A 168 4.66 -6.42 -7.55
CA VAL A 168 3.35 -5.77 -7.48
C VAL A 168 2.42 -6.63 -6.65
N VAL A 169 1.71 -6.02 -5.69
CA VAL A 169 0.75 -6.72 -4.82
C VAL A 169 -0.61 -6.04 -4.96
N LEU A 170 -1.57 -6.71 -5.60
CA LEU A 170 -2.93 -6.20 -5.81
C LEU A 170 -3.96 -7.25 -5.38
N ASN A 171 -5.20 -6.84 -5.12
CA ASN A 171 -6.29 -7.80 -4.96
C ASN A 171 -6.85 -8.21 -6.33
N ASP A 172 -7.68 -9.25 -6.35
CA ASP A 172 -8.22 -9.80 -7.59
C ASP A 172 -9.22 -8.88 -8.29
N GLY A 173 -9.94 -8.03 -7.55
CA GLY A 173 -10.79 -6.98 -8.09
C GLY A 173 -9.97 -5.89 -8.81
N GLU A 174 -8.91 -5.41 -8.17
CA GLU A 174 -7.96 -4.43 -8.73
C GLU A 174 -7.30 -4.95 -10.02
N VAL A 175 -6.88 -6.22 -10.03
CA VAL A 175 -6.29 -6.85 -11.22
C VAL A 175 -7.29 -6.93 -12.37
N ARG A 176 -8.53 -7.33 -12.11
CA ARG A 176 -9.60 -7.33 -13.13
C ARG A 176 -9.91 -5.94 -13.66
N MET A 177 -10.02 -4.96 -12.75
CA MET A 177 -10.30 -3.57 -13.10
C MET A 177 -9.17 -2.98 -13.95
N LEU A 178 -7.91 -3.25 -13.58
CA LEU A 178 -6.74 -2.74 -14.30
C LEU A 178 -6.61 -3.35 -15.69
N ALA A 179 -6.96 -4.63 -15.85
CA ALA A 179 -6.93 -5.33 -17.13
C ALA A 179 -8.20 -5.13 -17.99
N ASP A 180 -9.27 -4.58 -17.42
CA ASP A 180 -10.61 -4.54 -18.02
C ASP A 180 -11.09 -5.95 -18.47
N ASP A 181 -10.81 -6.97 -17.64
CA ASP A 181 -11.19 -8.37 -17.92
C ASP A 181 -11.72 -9.06 -16.65
N ALA A 182 -12.95 -9.54 -16.72
CA ALA A 182 -13.60 -10.26 -15.63
C ALA A 182 -12.93 -11.62 -15.31
N ASN A 183 -12.18 -12.22 -16.25
CA ASN A 183 -11.45 -13.45 -16.02
C ASN A 183 -10.11 -13.19 -15.35
N LEU A 184 -9.97 -13.56 -14.09
CA LEU A 184 -8.78 -13.30 -13.30
C LEU A 184 -7.50 -13.85 -13.93
N VAL A 185 -7.53 -15.02 -14.55
CA VAL A 185 -6.33 -15.63 -15.14
C VAL A 185 -5.83 -14.81 -16.32
N ARG A 186 -6.73 -14.40 -17.20
CA ARG A 186 -6.37 -13.53 -18.35
C ARG A 186 -5.92 -12.15 -17.88
N ALA A 187 -6.67 -11.56 -16.92
CA ALA A 187 -6.33 -10.27 -16.33
C ALA A 187 -4.93 -10.28 -15.72
N ALA A 188 -4.62 -11.29 -14.91
CA ALA A 188 -3.32 -11.43 -14.28
C ALA A 188 -2.19 -11.72 -15.27
N GLN A 189 -2.44 -12.50 -16.33
CA GLN A 189 -1.48 -12.72 -17.40
C GLN A 189 -1.20 -11.44 -18.19
N TRP A 190 -2.25 -10.68 -18.52
CA TRP A 190 -2.10 -9.39 -19.19
C TRP A 190 -1.25 -8.44 -18.33
N LEU A 191 -1.62 -8.27 -17.06
CA LEU A 191 -0.92 -7.37 -16.14
C LEU A 191 0.54 -7.79 -15.93
N HIS A 192 0.82 -9.09 -15.76
CA HIS A 192 2.20 -9.58 -15.67
C HIS A 192 2.99 -9.27 -16.94
N GLY A 193 2.36 -9.30 -18.12
CA GLY A 193 2.97 -8.91 -19.39
C GLY A 193 3.33 -7.43 -19.51
N GLU A 194 2.68 -6.57 -18.71
CA GLU A 194 2.99 -5.13 -18.63
C GLU A 194 4.18 -4.82 -17.69
N LEU A 195 4.54 -5.76 -16.80
CA LEU A 195 5.63 -5.58 -15.85
C LEU A 195 7.01 -5.82 -16.52
N GLN A 196 8.07 -5.44 -15.82
CA GLN A 196 9.42 -5.80 -16.28
C GLN A 196 9.65 -7.33 -16.24
N PRO A 197 10.58 -7.88 -17.05
CA PRO A 197 10.66 -9.33 -17.34
C PRO A 197 10.73 -10.26 -16.14
N ASP A 198 11.40 -9.87 -15.07
CA ASP A 198 11.58 -10.70 -13.87
C ASP A 198 10.74 -10.21 -12.67
N ALA A 199 9.75 -9.35 -12.93
CA ALA A 199 8.86 -8.88 -11.87
C ALA A 199 7.90 -9.97 -11.44
N ILE A 200 7.48 -9.89 -10.17
CA ILE A 200 6.50 -10.78 -9.57
C ILE A 200 5.18 -10.03 -9.42
N LEU A 201 4.10 -10.62 -9.90
CA LEU A 201 2.75 -10.19 -9.59
C LEU A 201 2.16 -11.09 -8.51
N VAL A 202 1.77 -10.51 -7.38
CA VAL A 202 1.05 -11.19 -6.30
C VAL A 202 -0.39 -10.71 -6.28
N VAL A 203 -1.33 -11.63 -6.47
CA VAL A 203 -2.77 -11.35 -6.45
C VAL A 203 -3.37 -11.89 -5.16
N LYS A 204 -3.82 -11.00 -4.30
CA LYS A 204 -4.55 -11.32 -3.06
C LYS A 204 -5.97 -11.77 -3.41
N ARG A 205 -6.47 -12.87 -2.81
CA ARG A 205 -7.77 -13.45 -3.15
C ARG A 205 -8.61 -13.76 -1.92
N GLY A 206 -8.46 -12.97 -0.85
CA GLY A 206 -9.18 -13.16 0.39
C GLY A 206 -9.03 -14.58 0.94
N GLU A 207 -10.14 -15.23 1.25
CA GLU A 207 -10.21 -16.60 1.76
C GLU A 207 -9.63 -17.67 0.80
N HIS A 208 -9.42 -17.32 -0.47
CA HIS A 208 -8.81 -18.20 -1.47
C HIS A 208 -7.28 -18.10 -1.52
N GLY A 209 -6.67 -17.32 -0.62
CA GLY A 209 -5.22 -17.18 -0.51
C GLY A 209 -4.62 -16.24 -1.55
N VAL A 210 -3.48 -16.60 -2.11
CA VAL A 210 -2.69 -15.77 -3.03
C VAL A 210 -2.33 -16.53 -4.29
N LEU A 211 -2.27 -15.79 -5.40
CA LEU A 211 -1.71 -16.25 -6.66
C LEU A 211 -0.47 -15.40 -6.96
N ALA A 212 0.70 -16.03 -7.07
CA ALA A 212 1.93 -15.36 -7.49
C ALA A 212 2.31 -15.79 -8.91
N ILE A 213 2.61 -14.82 -9.76
CA ILE A 213 2.98 -15.02 -11.16
C ILE A 213 4.37 -14.44 -11.40
N HIS A 214 5.22 -15.23 -12.02
CA HIS A 214 6.57 -14.87 -12.43
C HIS A 214 6.89 -15.54 -13.76
N SER A 215 7.92 -15.09 -14.48
CA SER A 215 8.35 -15.68 -15.77
C SER A 215 8.64 -17.19 -15.67
N SER A 216 9.06 -17.70 -14.49
CA SER A 216 9.31 -19.13 -14.25
C SER A 216 8.06 -19.97 -13.97
N GLY A 217 6.89 -19.36 -13.78
CA GLY A 217 5.64 -20.08 -13.52
C GLY A 217 4.67 -19.37 -12.59
N LEU A 218 3.67 -20.13 -12.18
CA LEU A 218 2.57 -19.67 -11.34
C LEU A 218 2.55 -20.49 -10.04
N LEU A 219 2.46 -19.80 -8.91
CA LEU A 219 2.32 -20.41 -7.58
C LEU A 219 0.99 -19.97 -6.96
N HIS A 220 0.20 -20.93 -6.51
CA HIS A 220 -0.98 -20.68 -5.68
C HIS A 220 -0.72 -21.15 -4.25
N VAL A 221 -0.91 -20.25 -3.29
CA VAL A 221 -0.84 -20.54 -1.86
C VAL A 221 -2.22 -20.32 -1.26
N PRO A 222 -2.87 -21.38 -0.71
CA PRO A 222 -4.17 -21.22 -0.06
C PRO A 222 -4.04 -20.41 1.22
N SER A 223 -5.12 -19.77 1.66
CA SER A 223 -5.16 -19.14 2.97
C SER A 223 -5.05 -20.20 4.09
N VAL A 224 -4.47 -19.81 5.20
CA VAL A 224 -4.49 -20.60 6.43
C VAL A 224 -5.80 -20.28 7.16
N PRO A 225 -6.62 -21.29 7.55
CA PRO A 225 -7.88 -21.08 8.26
C PRO A 225 -7.69 -20.42 9.62
#